data_fe147f1fcc6bf820f8e4f6721d43bc60
#
_entry.id   fe147f1fcc6bf820f8e4f6721d43bc60
#
_cell.length_a   1.000
_cell.length_b   1.000
_cell.length_c   1.000
_cell.angle_alpha   90.00
_cell.angle_beta   90.00
_cell.angle_gamma   90.00
#
_symmetry.space_group_name_H-M   'P 1'
#
loop_
_entity.id
_entity.type
_entity.pdbx_description
1 polymer ?
#
loop_
_entity_poly.entity_id
_entity_poly.type
_entity_poly.pdbx_seq_one_letter_code
_entity_poly.pdbx_strand_id
1 'polypeptide(L)'
;MYSWIDNIILGIKDNDNYENVYELYDYLEIEIVKLVSSNILLRGNDSFYYRDLNDKEIVFIRNDLNNIMEKFILLHELAHAILHTHIYEAAFNKDFINKDKIEKQANYFAFKMLNINFDKVELEGMTIEQISTYIGIPYNLLSKLLI
;
A
#
# COMPACT_ATOMS: atom_id res chain seq x y z
N MET A 1 -15.04 -7.10 -4.79
CA MET A 1 -14.03 -7.49 -5.81
C MET A 1 -13.01 -8.50 -5.27
N TYR A 2 -12.34 -8.18 -4.18
CA TYR A 2 -11.38 -9.09 -3.56
C TYR A 2 -11.87 -9.50 -2.17
N SER A 3 -12.82 -10.44 -2.12
CA SER A 3 -13.43 -10.86 -0.84
C SER A 3 -12.41 -11.44 0.13
N TRP A 4 -11.39 -12.14 -0.37
CA TRP A 4 -10.33 -12.69 0.48
C TRP A 4 -9.47 -11.59 1.11
N ILE A 5 -9.24 -10.49 0.40
CA ILE A 5 -8.53 -9.33 0.96
C ILE A 5 -9.42 -8.64 1.99
N ASP A 6 -10.71 -8.49 1.72
CA ASP A 6 -11.67 -7.92 2.66
C ASP A 6 -11.68 -8.69 3.99
N ASN A 7 -11.62 -10.02 3.92
CA ASN A 7 -11.57 -10.86 5.12
C ASN A 7 -10.28 -10.65 5.92
N ILE A 8 -9.15 -10.50 5.23
CA ILE A 8 -7.87 -10.20 5.88
C ILE A 8 -7.94 -8.83 6.57
N ILE A 9 -8.49 -7.83 5.90
CA ILE A 9 -8.66 -6.48 6.46
C ILE A 9 -9.54 -6.53 7.71
N LEU A 10 -10.65 -7.26 7.68
CA LEU A 10 -11.52 -7.43 8.84
C LEU A 10 -10.76 -8.03 10.02
N GLY A 11 -9.95 -9.06 9.77
CA GLY A 11 -9.12 -9.66 10.80
C GLY A 11 -8.12 -8.69 11.41
N ILE A 12 -7.53 -7.82 10.59
CA ILE A 12 -6.60 -6.80 11.07
C ILE A 12 -7.34 -5.75 11.91
N LYS A 13 -8.50 -5.28 11.44
CA LYS A 13 -9.29 -4.25 12.12
C LYS A 13 -9.91 -4.74 13.43
N ASP A 14 -10.20 -6.03 13.54
CA ASP A 14 -10.72 -6.63 14.77
C ASP A 14 -9.65 -6.73 15.86
N ASN A 15 -8.39 -6.53 15.50
CA ASN A 15 -7.28 -6.54 16.45
C ASN A 15 -7.06 -5.11 16.96
N ASP A 16 -7.49 -4.83 18.19
CA ASP A 16 -7.47 -3.49 18.80
C ASP A 16 -6.07 -3.04 19.25
N ASN A 17 -5.00 -3.73 18.86
CA ASN A 17 -3.65 -3.45 19.34
C ASN A 17 -2.95 -2.30 18.62
N TYR A 18 -3.64 -1.59 17.72
CA TYR A 18 -3.06 -0.45 17.01
C TYR A 18 -4.12 0.61 16.70
N GLU A 19 -3.69 1.86 16.65
CA GLU A 19 -4.56 3.01 16.33
C GLU A 19 -4.27 3.61 14.95
N ASN A 20 -3.05 3.41 14.42
CA ASN A 20 -2.64 3.97 13.14
C ASN A 20 -1.68 3.03 12.42
N VAL A 21 -1.29 3.40 11.19
CA VAL A 21 -0.44 2.57 10.36
C VAL A 21 0.94 2.34 10.99
N TYR A 22 1.48 3.33 11.69
CA TYR A 22 2.80 3.22 12.31
C TYR A 22 2.79 2.20 13.45
N GLU A 23 1.76 2.21 14.27
CA GLU A 23 1.58 1.21 15.32
C GLU A 23 1.36 -0.19 14.75
N LEU A 24 0.66 -0.28 13.61
CA LEU A 24 0.49 -1.56 12.92
C LEU A 24 1.83 -2.11 12.43
N TYR A 25 2.70 -1.25 11.92
CA TYR A 25 4.05 -1.65 11.52
C TYR A 25 4.86 -2.15 12.73
N ASP A 26 4.78 -1.44 13.86
CA ASP A 26 5.44 -1.86 15.09
C ASP A 26 4.93 -3.22 15.57
N TYR A 27 3.62 -3.41 15.56
CA TYR A 27 2.99 -4.66 15.94
C TYR A 27 3.46 -5.83 15.06
N LEU A 28 3.61 -5.58 13.76
CA LEU A 28 4.06 -6.61 12.81
C LEU A 28 5.58 -6.71 12.72
N GLU A 29 6.30 -5.91 13.48
CA GLU A 29 7.77 -5.89 13.53
C GLU A 29 8.39 -5.56 12.15
N ILE A 30 7.77 -4.65 11.42
CA ILE A 30 8.28 -4.14 10.15
C ILE A 30 8.88 -2.75 10.40
N GLU A 31 10.16 -2.58 10.08
CA GLU A 31 10.86 -1.32 10.26
C GLU A 31 10.55 -0.34 9.12
N ILE A 32 10.35 0.93 9.46
CA ILE A 32 10.17 2.00 8.48
C ILE A 32 11.43 2.86 8.49
N VAL A 33 12.04 3.02 7.31
CA VAL A 33 13.23 3.87 7.13
C VAL A 33 12.91 4.95 6.11
N LYS A 34 12.93 6.21 6.55
CA LYS A 34 12.67 7.35 5.67
C LYS A 34 13.97 7.81 5.02
N LEU A 35 13.92 8.00 3.71
CA LEU A 35 15.09 8.39 2.90
C LEU A 35 14.76 9.61 2.05
N VAL A 36 15.79 10.39 1.71
CA VAL A 36 15.63 11.45 0.72
C VAL A 36 15.26 10.82 -0.64
N SER A 37 14.44 11.54 -1.42
CA SER A 37 13.88 11.00 -2.66
C SER A 37 14.94 10.58 -3.69
N SER A 38 16.12 11.19 -3.63
CA SER A 38 17.26 10.88 -4.51
C SER A 38 18.09 9.70 -4.05
N ASN A 39 17.75 9.08 -2.91
CA ASN A 39 18.54 7.96 -2.39
C ASN A 39 18.52 6.79 -3.36
N ILE A 40 19.68 6.22 -3.61
CA ILE A 40 19.87 5.12 -4.58
C ILE A 40 19.04 3.88 -4.23
N LEU A 41 18.79 3.64 -2.95
CA LEU A 41 18.01 2.48 -2.51
C LEU A 41 16.56 2.53 -3.01
N LEU A 42 16.01 3.73 -3.21
CA LEU A 42 14.65 3.89 -3.72
C LEU A 42 14.55 3.64 -5.23
N ARG A 43 15.66 3.74 -5.96
CA ARG A 43 15.71 3.51 -7.42
C ARG A 43 14.69 4.35 -8.18
N GLY A 44 14.45 5.60 -7.74
CA GLY A 44 13.46 6.49 -8.35
C GLY A 44 12.01 6.19 -7.96
N ASN A 45 11.77 5.22 -7.12
CA ASN A 45 10.44 4.88 -6.61
C ASN A 45 10.12 5.66 -5.34
N ASP A 46 8.84 5.68 -4.95
CA ASP A 46 8.42 6.32 -3.70
C ASP A 46 8.75 5.47 -2.48
N SER A 47 8.82 4.16 -2.65
CA SER A 47 9.07 3.22 -1.58
C SER A 47 9.66 1.91 -2.11
N PHE A 48 10.16 1.12 -1.18
CA PHE A 48 10.73 -0.19 -1.49
C PHE A 48 10.58 -1.09 -0.27
N TYR A 49 9.97 -2.27 -0.45
CA TYR A 49 9.85 -3.29 0.58
C TYR A 49 11.00 -4.28 0.44
N TYR A 50 11.63 -4.60 1.57
CA TYR A 50 12.76 -5.51 1.62
C TYR A 50 12.58 -6.52 2.76
N ARG A 51 12.87 -7.78 2.47
CA ARG A 51 12.94 -8.85 3.45
C ARG A 51 14.30 -9.53 3.32
N ASP A 52 15.02 -9.67 4.45
CA ASP A 52 16.32 -10.34 4.43
C ASP A 52 16.18 -11.86 4.67
N LEU A 53 17.32 -12.56 4.67
CA LEU A 53 17.35 -14.01 4.85
C LEU A 53 16.91 -14.45 6.25
N ASN A 54 16.92 -13.55 7.23
CA ASN A 54 16.49 -13.81 8.59
C ASN A 54 15.04 -13.37 8.84
N ASP A 55 14.28 -13.12 7.76
CA ASP A 55 12.90 -12.65 7.79
C ASP A 55 12.72 -11.28 8.45
N LYS A 56 13.79 -10.48 8.52
CA LYS A 56 13.68 -9.09 8.91
C LYS A 56 13.08 -8.27 7.77
N GLU A 57 12.01 -7.54 8.06
CA GLU A 57 11.28 -6.77 7.07
C GLU A 57 11.51 -5.28 7.27
N ILE A 58 11.81 -4.57 6.17
CA ILE A 58 12.05 -3.14 6.19
C ILE A 58 11.30 -2.52 5.01
N VAL A 59 10.61 -1.40 5.27
CA VAL A 59 10.05 -0.55 4.22
C VAL A 59 10.86 0.73 4.16
N PHE A 60 11.51 0.98 3.03
CA PHE A 60 12.15 2.25 2.74
C PHE A 60 11.14 3.15 2.04
N ILE A 61 11.00 4.38 2.51
CA ILE A 61 10.04 5.33 1.95
C ILE A 61 10.67 6.73 1.89
N ARG A 62 10.34 7.47 0.84
CA ARG A 62 10.82 8.84 0.72
C ARG A 62 10.23 9.72 1.84
N ASN A 63 11.01 10.71 2.26
CA ASN A 63 10.67 11.52 3.44
C ASN A 63 9.90 12.80 3.12
N ASP A 64 9.56 13.05 1.85
CA ASP A 64 8.95 14.31 1.42
C ASP A 64 7.49 14.15 0.96
N LEU A 65 6.84 13.06 1.36
CA LEU A 65 5.44 12.80 1.04
C LEU A 65 4.51 13.55 2.00
N ASN A 66 3.33 13.94 1.49
CA ASN A 66 2.30 14.45 2.39
C ASN A 66 1.73 13.30 3.25
N ASN A 67 0.97 13.66 4.27
CA ASN A 67 0.49 12.72 5.29
C ASN A 67 -0.34 11.58 4.70
N ILE A 68 -1.26 11.90 3.80
CA ILE A 68 -2.16 10.91 3.19
C ILE A 68 -1.36 9.96 2.30
N MET A 69 -0.46 10.50 1.49
CA MET A 69 0.37 9.69 0.60
C MET A 69 1.32 8.79 1.36
N GLU A 70 1.91 9.29 2.44
CA GLU A 70 2.79 8.46 3.26
C GLU A 70 2.02 7.26 3.82
N LYS A 71 0.84 7.50 4.39
CA LYS A 71 0.00 6.43 4.93
C LYS A 71 -0.45 5.45 3.86
N PHE A 72 -0.85 5.96 2.69
CA PHE A 72 -1.27 5.11 1.57
C PHE A 72 -0.13 4.20 1.13
N ILE A 73 1.06 4.76 0.93
CA ILE A 73 2.22 4.00 0.47
C ILE A 73 2.66 2.97 1.51
N LEU A 74 2.65 3.33 2.80
CA LEU A 74 2.96 2.38 3.87
C LEU A 74 1.96 1.22 3.88
N LEU A 75 0.68 1.49 3.67
CA LEU A 75 -0.33 0.44 3.58
C LEU A 75 -0.18 -0.40 2.31
N HIS A 76 0.21 0.21 1.21
CA HIS A 76 0.50 -0.49 -0.04
C HIS A 76 1.67 -1.48 0.14
N GLU A 77 2.75 -1.04 0.75
CA GLU A 77 3.90 -1.91 1.03
C GLU A 77 3.56 -2.99 2.05
N LEU A 78 2.73 -2.64 3.04
CA LEU A 78 2.22 -3.62 3.99
C LEU A 78 1.41 -4.72 3.30
N ALA A 79 0.63 -4.35 2.29
CA ALA A 79 -0.11 -5.31 1.50
C ALA A 79 0.82 -6.34 0.85
N HIS A 80 1.94 -5.90 0.29
CA HIS A 80 2.94 -6.82 -0.26
C HIS A 80 3.48 -7.76 0.81
N ALA A 81 3.74 -7.25 2.00
CA ALA A 81 4.24 -8.07 3.12
C ALA A 81 3.23 -9.13 3.56
N ILE A 82 1.95 -8.80 3.59
CA ILE A 82 0.89 -9.69 4.10
C ILE A 82 0.32 -10.59 3.00
N LEU A 83 0.00 -10.01 1.84
CA LEU A 83 -0.73 -10.71 0.78
C LEU A 83 0.18 -11.47 -0.18
N HIS A 84 1.41 -11.01 -0.36
CA HIS A 84 2.29 -11.48 -1.41
C HIS A 84 3.61 -12.08 -0.90
N THR A 85 3.60 -12.59 0.33
CA THR A 85 4.79 -13.16 0.98
C THR A 85 5.43 -14.26 0.14
N HIS A 86 4.63 -15.15 -0.43
CA HIS A 86 5.13 -16.25 -1.25
C HIS A 86 5.73 -15.77 -2.57
N ILE A 87 5.23 -14.66 -3.10
CA ILE A 87 5.65 -14.14 -4.39
C ILE A 87 7.03 -13.49 -4.27
N TYR A 88 7.34 -12.85 -3.13
CA TYR A 88 8.69 -12.29 -2.91
C TYR A 88 9.75 -13.37 -2.81
N GLU A 89 9.45 -14.51 -2.21
CA GLU A 89 10.34 -15.67 -2.19
C GLU A 89 10.53 -16.25 -3.58
N ALA A 90 9.52 -16.15 -4.44
CA ALA A 90 9.55 -16.63 -5.82
C ALA A 90 9.93 -15.52 -6.83
N ALA A 91 10.36 -14.35 -6.38
CA ALA A 91 10.58 -13.17 -7.22
C ALA A 91 11.72 -13.33 -8.24
N PHE A 92 12.54 -14.37 -8.11
CA PHE A 92 13.55 -14.70 -9.10
C PHE A 92 12.97 -15.30 -10.38
N ASN A 93 11.68 -15.66 -10.39
CA ASN A 93 11.00 -16.26 -11.52
C ASN A 93 9.99 -15.27 -12.11
N LYS A 94 10.51 -14.28 -12.85
CA LYS A 94 9.72 -13.17 -13.41
C LYS A 94 8.56 -13.63 -14.31
N ASP A 95 8.67 -14.84 -14.89
CA ASP A 95 7.69 -15.35 -15.85
C ASP A 95 6.37 -15.79 -15.19
N PHE A 96 6.33 -15.93 -13.87
CA PHE A 96 5.16 -16.40 -13.14
C PHE A 96 4.44 -15.32 -12.34
N ILE A 97 4.96 -14.07 -12.35
CA ILE A 97 4.40 -13.01 -11.52
C ILE A 97 3.66 -11.99 -12.39
N ASN A 98 2.37 -11.88 -12.17
CA ASN A 98 1.57 -10.82 -12.77
C ASN A 98 1.66 -9.56 -11.90
N LYS A 99 2.59 -8.66 -12.22
CA LYS A 99 2.84 -7.43 -11.48
C LYS A 99 1.60 -6.55 -11.40
N ASP A 100 0.85 -6.44 -12.49
CA ASP A 100 -0.34 -5.57 -12.51
C ASP A 100 -1.39 -6.04 -11.51
N LYS A 101 -1.62 -7.34 -11.44
CA LYS A 101 -2.56 -7.92 -10.49
C LYS A 101 -2.11 -7.69 -9.05
N ILE A 102 -0.83 -7.90 -8.77
CA ILE A 102 -0.25 -7.71 -7.44
C ILE A 102 -0.37 -6.24 -7.00
N GLU A 103 -0.04 -5.32 -7.89
CA GLU A 103 -0.13 -3.89 -7.61
C GLU A 103 -1.58 -3.44 -7.39
N LYS A 104 -2.52 -3.94 -8.18
CA LYS A 104 -3.94 -3.66 -7.98
C LYS A 104 -4.45 -4.17 -6.64
N GLN A 105 -4.03 -5.35 -6.24
CA GLN A 105 -4.40 -5.92 -4.94
C GLN A 105 -3.83 -5.10 -3.79
N ALA A 106 -2.57 -4.66 -3.90
CA ALA A 106 -1.93 -3.83 -2.89
C ALA A 106 -2.61 -2.46 -2.79
N ASN A 107 -2.97 -1.85 -3.90
CA ASN A 107 -3.71 -0.59 -3.92
C ASN A 107 -5.10 -0.75 -3.30
N TYR A 108 -5.80 -1.81 -3.63
CA TYR A 108 -7.12 -2.10 -3.05
C TYR A 108 -7.04 -2.22 -1.53
N PHE A 109 -6.07 -2.99 -1.03
CA PHE A 109 -5.83 -3.13 0.40
C PHE A 109 -5.59 -1.78 1.06
N ALA A 110 -4.71 -0.96 0.48
CA ALA A 110 -4.36 0.35 1.03
C ALA A 110 -5.58 1.27 1.10
N PHE A 111 -6.38 1.34 0.04
CA PHE A 111 -7.59 2.16 0.03
C PHE A 111 -8.58 1.72 1.11
N LYS A 112 -8.82 0.43 1.23
CA LYS A 112 -9.75 -0.10 2.23
C LYS A 112 -9.24 0.14 3.65
N MET A 113 -7.95 -0.01 3.89
CA MET A 113 -7.36 0.24 5.20
C MET A 113 -7.42 1.72 5.59
N LEU A 114 -7.33 2.62 4.61
CA LEU A 114 -7.50 4.05 4.85
C LEU A 114 -8.96 4.46 5.10
N ASN A 115 -9.89 3.52 4.98
CA ASN A 115 -11.33 3.78 5.07
C ASN A 115 -11.83 4.82 4.06
N ILE A 116 -11.22 4.84 2.88
CA ILE A 116 -11.70 5.69 1.80
C ILE A 116 -12.93 5.03 1.21
N ASN A 117 -14.09 5.56 1.57
CA ASN A 117 -15.34 5.11 1.02
C ASN A 117 -15.63 5.93 -0.23
N PHE A 118 -15.63 5.25 -1.37
CA PHE A 118 -16.11 5.85 -2.61
C PHE A 118 -17.64 5.83 -2.57
N ASP A 119 -18.22 6.86 -1.96
CA ASP A 119 -19.66 7.03 -2.05
C ASP A 119 -20.00 7.43 -3.48
N LYS A 120 -20.65 6.50 -4.20
CA LYS A 120 -21.01 6.73 -5.60
C LYS A 120 -21.90 7.96 -5.77
N VAL A 121 -22.68 8.31 -4.76
CA VAL A 121 -23.57 9.48 -4.83
C VAL A 121 -22.77 10.78 -4.75
N GLU A 122 -21.83 10.87 -3.80
CA GLU A 122 -20.99 12.06 -3.64
C GLU A 122 -20.04 12.25 -4.82
N LEU A 123 -19.55 11.14 -5.39
CA LEU A 123 -18.57 11.19 -6.47
C LEU A 123 -19.22 11.19 -7.85
N GLU A 124 -20.54 11.04 -7.91
CA GLU A 124 -21.27 11.06 -9.18
C GLU A 124 -21.06 12.39 -9.90
N GLY A 125 -20.66 12.31 -11.17
CA GLY A 125 -20.39 13.49 -11.98
C GLY A 125 -19.00 14.08 -11.79
N MET A 126 -18.19 13.55 -10.88
CA MET A 126 -16.80 14.00 -10.72
C MET A 126 -15.86 13.26 -11.66
N THR A 127 -14.92 13.98 -12.24
CA THR A 127 -13.82 13.37 -12.98
C THR A 127 -12.83 12.72 -12.02
N ILE A 128 -11.97 11.83 -12.53
CA ILE A 128 -10.92 11.20 -11.71
C ILE A 128 -9.98 12.28 -11.15
N GLU A 129 -9.70 13.34 -11.91
CA GLU A 129 -8.89 14.48 -11.45
C GLU A 129 -9.55 15.20 -10.28
N GLN A 130 -10.86 15.41 -10.33
CA GLN A 130 -11.60 16.02 -9.24
C GLN A 130 -11.60 15.13 -7.99
N ILE A 131 -11.79 13.84 -8.16
CA ILE A 131 -11.73 12.86 -7.08
C ILE A 131 -10.34 12.87 -6.45
N SER A 132 -9.29 12.88 -7.28
CA SER A 132 -7.91 12.95 -6.82
C SER A 132 -7.67 14.16 -5.91
N THR A 133 -8.15 15.33 -6.33
CA THR A 133 -8.02 16.55 -5.54
C THR A 133 -8.81 16.48 -4.24
N TYR A 134 -10.03 15.94 -4.29
CA TYR A 134 -10.91 15.85 -3.14
C TYR A 134 -10.37 14.88 -2.07
N ILE A 135 -9.86 13.74 -2.49
CA ILE A 135 -9.37 12.69 -1.58
C ILE A 135 -7.91 12.95 -1.18
N GLY A 136 -7.14 13.60 -2.03
CA GLY A 136 -5.72 13.88 -1.78
C GLY A 136 -4.79 12.75 -2.23
N ILE A 137 -5.26 11.90 -3.16
CA ILE A 137 -4.48 10.79 -3.72
C ILE A 137 -4.23 11.06 -5.19
N PRO A 138 -3.00 10.84 -5.70
CA PRO A 138 -2.66 11.14 -7.09
C PRO A 138 -3.54 10.42 -8.11
N TYR A 139 -3.80 11.11 -9.20
CA TYR A 139 -4.56 10.61 -10.33
C TYR A 139 -4.08 9.25 -10.82
N ASN A 140 -2.77 9.06 -10.90
CA ASN A 140 -2.20 7.81 -11.40
C ASN A 140 -2.62 6.58 -10.58
N LEU A 141 -2.71 6.73 -9.28
CA LEU A 141 -3.12 5.65 -8.40
C LEU A 141 -4.62 5.41 -8.48
N LEU A 142 -5.40 6.49 -8.49
CA LEU A 142 -6.86 6.39 -8.58
C LEU A 142 -7.31 5.79 -9.92
N SER A 143 -6.68 6.18 -11.01
CA SER A 143 -7.05 5.68 -12.33
C SER A 143 -6.89 4.16 -12.44
N LYS A 144 -5.86 3.62 -11.84
CA LYS A 144 -5.62 2.17 -11.81
C LYS A 144 -6.66 1.43 -10.97
N LEU A 145 -7.18 2.09 -9.94
CA LEU A 145 -8.16 1.47 -9.03
C LEU A 145 -9.59 1.53 -9.58
N LEU A 146 -9.96 2.66 -10.20
CA LEU A 146 -11.33 2.93 -10.63
C LEU A 146 -11.64 2.43 -12.04
N ILE A 147 -10.65 1.98 -12.78
CA ILE A 147 -10.79 1.35 -14.07
C ILE A 147 -10.50 -0.14 -13.93
#